data_a2e439a30e384d527fd2ba39dba10c08
#
_entry.id   a2e439a30e384d527fd2ba39dba10c08
#
_cell.length_a   1.000
_cell.length_b   1.000
_cell.length_c   1.000
_cell.angle_alpha   90.00
_cell.angle_beta   90.00
_cell.angle_gamma   90.00
#
_symmetry.space_group_name_H-M   'P 1'
#
loop_
_entity.id
_entity.type
_entity.pdbx_description
1 polymer ?
#
loop_
_entity_poly.entity_id
_entity_poly.type
_entity_poly.pdbx_seq_one_letter_code
_entity_poly.pdbx_strand_id
1 'polypeptide(L)'
;MKNIVTTFLLACIGTSVLGQNTTNFAHIGRIDRFEPEVNELIPKDAKIEVLCGGFEWSEGPVWMPESGNKYGGFVLFSDIPNNVVMKWQEGVGASVYMKPAGYTGVADYGREPGSNGLALDAKGRLVMCEHGDRRISVVTTGGGKITLADRWQGKRLNSPNDLAIRKNGDIFFTDPIYGLPKRASDPMREIDFCGVYRLQKDGTVTLQYKGMSRPNGIGFSPDHNKLYVANSDGRDPVWRAFPVGKEGNLGAPSAFFDSSKDDRVPRSGGDGLKVDTKGNVFATGAGGVLILSPEGKLLGRLVTGESIANVGWGNDGSVLYLTSDMYLCRIKTKTKGAGF
;
A
#
# COMPACT_ATOMS: atom_id res chain seq x y z
N MET A 1 36.49 21.94 -20.44
CA MET A 1 36.68 21.10 -19.26
C MET A 1 35.55 20.08 -19.25
N LYS A 2 35.86 18.81 -19.53
CA LYS A 2 34.85 17.71 -19.60
C LYS A 2 34.76 17.05 -18.24
N ASN A 3 33.60 17.12 -17.60
CA ASN A 3 33.33 16.40 -16.37
C ASN A 3 33.02 14.93 -16.72
N ILE A 4 33.86 14.03 -16.24
CA ILE A 4 33.68 12.60 -16.32
C ILE A 4 32.81 12.20 -15.13
N VAL A 5 31.58 11.73 -15.42
CA VAL A 5 30.72 11.09 -14.43
C VAL A 5 31.12 9.60 -14.40
N THR A 6 31.66 9.19 -13.27
CA THR A 6 32.06 7.78 -13.04
C THR A 6 30.83 7.04 -12.51
N THR A 7 30.25 6.22 -13.36
CA THR A 7 29.17 5.29 -12.99
C THR A 7 29.77 4.06 -12.32
N PHE A 8 29.48 3.86 -11.03
CA PHE A 8 29.83 2.62 -10.34
C PHE A 8 28.82 1.51 -10.71
N LEU A 9 29.26 0.60 -11.56
CA LEU A 9 28.55 -0.65 -11.84
C LEU A 9 28.92 -1.65 -10.72
N LEU A 10 27.99 -1.97 -9.82
CA LEU A 10 28.15 -3.06 -8.86
C LEU A 10 27.89 -4.39 -9.58
N ALA A 11 28.93 -5.05 -10.06
CA ALA A 11 28.86 -6.39 -10.60
C ALA A 11 28.78 -7.41 -9.46
N CYS A 12 27.64 -8.07 -9.30
CA CYS A 12 27.54 -9.26 -8.47
C CYS A 12 28.19 -10.45 -9.19
N ILE A 13 29.39 -10.81 -8.82
CA ILE A 13 30.06 -12.05 -9.27
C ILE A 13 29.53 -13.20 -8.39
N GLY A 14 28.67 -14.04 -8.96
CA GLY A 14 28.18 -15.26 -8.33
C GLY A 14 29.22 -16.38 -8.40
N THR A 15 29.78 -16.78 -7.29
CA THR A 15 30.45 -18.08 -7.14
C THR A 15 29.48 -19.08 -6.53
N SER A 16 29.14 -20.13 -7.28
CA SER A 16 28.30 -21.23 -6.82
C SER A 16 29.05 -22.09 -5.80
N VAL A 17 28.63 -21.97 -4.53
CA VAL A 17 28.93 -22.95 -3.48
C VAL A 17 27.60 -23.49 -2.99
N LEU A 18 27.42 -24.81 -3.07
CA LEU A 18 26.32 -25.56 -2.46
C LEU A 18 26.42 -25.45 -0.93
N GLY A 19 25.85 -24.42 -0.37
CA GLY A 19 25.65 -24.18 1.05
C GLY A 19 24.36 -23.38 1.19
N GLN A 20 23.60 -23.58 2.26
CA GLN A 20 22.38 -22.83 2.56
C GLN A 20 22.64 -21.33 2.39
N ASN A 21 22.23 -20.74 1.28
CA ASN A 21 22.31 -19.31 1.05
C ASN A 21 21.30 -18.59 1.97
N THR A 22 21.72 -18.30 3.19
CA THR A 22 21.12 -17.20 3.95
C THR A 22 21.54 -15.92 3.25
N THR A 23 20.70 -15.38 2.40
CA THR A 23 20.91 -14.04 1.81
C THR A 23 21.00 -13.06 2.98
N ASN A 24 22.17 -12.51 3.22
CA ASN A 24 22.39 -11.52 4.27
C ASN A 24 21.96 -10.17 3.69
N PHE A 25 20.70 -9.77 3.92
CA PHE A 25 20.19 -8.47 3.49
C PHE A 25 20.79 -7.34 4.33
N ALA A 26 21.04 -6.20 3.72
CA ALA A 26 21.39 -4.98 4.45
C ALA A 26 20.22 -4.56 5.37
N HIS A 27 20.55 -4.01 6.52
CA HIS A 27 19.57 -3.51 7.47
C HIS A 27 19.56 -1.99 7.46
N ILE A 28 18.38 -1.39 7.60
CA ILE A 28 18.22 0.06 7.67
C ILE A 28 17.33 0.46 8.85
N GLY A 29 17.46 1.72 9.25
CA GLY A 29 16.54 2.38 10.15
C GLY A 29 16.58 1.86 11.59
N ARG A 30 15.45 2.01 12.26
CA ARG A 30 15.25 1.64 13.67
C ARG A 30 13.79 1.34 13.98
N ILE A 31 13.55 0.79 15.17
CA ILE A 31 12.22 0.50 15.72
C ILE A 31 12.06 1.32 17.00
N ASP A 32 11.21 2.34 16.96
CA ASP A 32 10.84 3.12 18.14
C ASP A 32 9.77 2.33 18.91
N ARG A 33 10.02 2.10 20.21
CA ARG A 33 9.14 1.31 21.10
C ARG A 33 8.61 2.25 22.17
N PHE A 34 7.36 2.70 22.01
CA PHE A 34 6.75 3.65 22.91
C PHE A 34 6.04 2.98 24.09
N GLU A 35 5.49 1.79 23.83
CA GLU A 35 4.73 1.01 24.81
C GLU A 35 5.25 -0.44 24.88
N PRO A 36 5.21 -1.12 26.04
CA PRO A 36 5.67 -2.50 26.19
C PRO A 36 4.98 -3.49 25.24
N GLU A 37 3.71 -3.24 24.93
CA GLU A 37 2.86 -4.10 24.09
C GLU A 37 3.41 -4.28 22.67
N VAL A 38 4.21 -3.34 22.16
CA VAL A 38 4.87 -3.47 20.86
C VAL A 38 5.78 -4.71 20.80
N ASN A 39 6.32 -5.17 21.95
CA ASN A 39 7.19 -6.35 22.01
C ASN A 39 6.43 -7.66 21.77
N GLU A 40 5.09 -7.65 21.89
CA GLU A 40 4.21 -8.77 21.54
C GLU A 40 3.94 -8.83 20.03
N LEU A 41 4.25 -7.76 19.31
CA LEU A 41 4.02 -7.63 17.87
C LEU A 41 5.34 -7.71 17.09
N ILE A 42 6.40 -7.07 17.60
CA ILE A 42 7.71 -6.98 16.93
C ILE A 42 8.79 -7.59 17.85
N PRO A 43 9.54 -8.60 17.40
CA PRO A 43 10.65 -9.18 18.16
C PRO A 43 11.63 -8.09 18.63
N LYS A 44 12.24 -8.26 19.81
CA LYS A 44 13.17 -7.26 20.36
C LYS A 44 14.42 -7.08 19.49
N ASP A 45 14.85 -8.12 18.83
CA ASP A 45 16.01 -8.21 17.92
C ASP A 45 15.66 -8.04 16.43
N ALA A 46 14.38 -7.77 16.11
CA ALA A 46 13.92 -7.56 14.74
C ALA A 46 14.73 -6.47 14.02
N LYS A 47 14.96 -6.70 12.75
CA LYS A 47 15.65 -5.76 11.85
C LYS A 47 14.78 -5.48 10.64
N ILE A 48 14.87 -4.26 10.09
CA ILE A 48 14.27 -3.92 8.82
C ILE A 48 15.27 -4.26 7.74
N GLU A 49 14.96 -5.26 6.92
CA GLU A 49 15.81 -5.76 5.84
C GLU A 49 15.50 -5.02 4.54
N VAL A 50 16.52 -4.56 3.81
CA VAL A 50 16.40 -4.03 2.44
C VAL A 50 16.50 -5.18 1.46
N LEU A 51 15.43 -5.46 0.74
CA LEU A 51 15.34 -6.58 -0.19
C LEU A 51 15.87 -6.23 -1.58
N CYS A 52 15.52 -5.05 -2.06
CA CYS A 52 15.95 -4.47 -3.33
C CYS A 52 15.65 -2.96 -3.36
N GLY A 53 16.18 -2.27 -4.35
CA GLY A 53 15.99 -0.84 -4.52
C GLY A 53 16.19 -0.41 -5.98
N GLY A 54 16.16 0.91 -6.20
CA GLY A 54 16.29 1.55 -7.52
C GLY A 54 14.94 1.91 -8.14
N PHE A 55 13.88 1.96 -7.33
CA PHE A 55 12.55 2.43 -7.73
C PHE A 55 12.48 3.96 -7.63
N GLU A 56 11.52 4.56 -8.32
CA GLU A 56 11.30 6.01 -8.21
C GLU A 56 10.31 6.33 -7.08
N TRP A 57 9.22 5.55 -6.94
CA TRP A 57 8.29 5.61 -5.82
C TRP A 57 7.54 4.28 -5.70
N SER A 58 7.99 3.45 -4.75
CA SER A 58 7.39 2.13 -4.51
C SER A 58 6.11 2.23 -3.68
N GLU A 59 5.05 1.45 -4.07
CA GLU A 59 3.71 1.49 -3.48
C GLU A 59 2.99 0.14 -3.56
N GLY A 60 1.88 0.03 -2.83
CA GLY A 60 0.87 -1.01 -2.94
C GLY A 60 1.38 -2.44 -2.84
N PRO A 61 2.17 -2.82 -1.82
CA PRO A 61 2.71 -4.16 -1.75
C PRO A 61 1.62 -5.20 -1.46
N VAL A 62 1.60 -6.27 -2.26
CA VAL A 62 0.68 -7.41 -2.09
C VAL A 62 1.43 -8.73 -2.25
N TRP A 63 1.15 -9.68 -1.36
CA TRP A 63 1.69 -11.04 -1.44
C TRP A 63 0.88 -11.88 -2.42
N MET A 64 1.57 -12.51 -3.38
CA MET A 64 1.02 -13.49 -4.31
C MET A 64 1.43 -14.89 -3.86
N PRO A 65 0.53 -15.69 -3.27
CA PRO A 65 0.84 -17.08 -2.95
C PRO A 65 1.02 -17.89 -4.25
N GLU A 66 2.01 -18.77 -4.27
CA GLU A 66 2.33 -19.60 -5.43
C GLU A 66 2.58 -21.05 -4.99
N SER A 67 1.68 -21.96 -5.38
CA SER A 67 1.81 -23.38 -5.06
C SER A 67 3.09 -23.96 -5.67
N GLY A 68 3.82 -24.76 -4.89
CA GLY A 68 5.12 -25.32 -5.32
C GLY A 68 6.31 -24.36 -5.24
N ASN A 69 6.09 -23.09 -4.94
CA ASN A 69 7.17 -22.16 -4.66
C ASN A 69 7.80 -22.46 -3.30
N LYS A 70 9.13 -22.65 -3.28
CA LYS A 70 9.90 -22.96 -2.04
C LYS A 70 9.67 -21.93 -0.91
N TYR A 71 9.38 -20.68 -1.27
CA TYR A 71 9.17 -19.57 -0.33
C TYR A 71 7.68 -19.22 -0.16
N GLY A 72 6.76 -20.03 -0.72
CA GLY A 72 5.32 -19.86 -0.61
C GLY A 72 4.72 -18.86 -1.59
N GLY A 73 5.52 -18.05 -2.28
CA GLY A 73 5.05 -17.04 -3.22
C GLY A 73 6.05 -15.91 -3.44
N PHE A 74 5.54 -14.73 -3.79
CA PHE A 74 6.33 -13.54 -4.09
C PHE A 74 5.54 -12.26 -3.77
N VAL A 75 6.22 -11.12 -3.69
CA VAL A 75 5.60 -9.80 -3.51
C VAL A 75 5.46 -9.12 -4.86
N LEU A 76 4.28 -8.57 -5.13
CA LEU A 76 4.07 -7.55 -6.15
C LEU A 76 3.97 -6.18 -5.50
N PHE A 77 4.45 -5.14 -6.17
CA PHE A 77 4.32 -3.76 -5.73
C PHE A 77 4.42 -2.82 -6.94
N SER A 78 3.82 -1.66 -6.83
CA SER A 78 3.83 -0.64 -7.87
C SER A 78 5.11 0.21 -7.77
N ASP A 79 5.70 0.56 -8.91
CA ASP A 79 6.60 1.71 -9.05
C ASP A 79 5.86 2.71 -9.94
N ILE A 80 5.19 3.66 -9.26
CA ILE A 80 4.13 4.48 -9.88
C ILE A 80 4.68 5.35 -11.01
N PRO A 81 5.78 6.13 -10.82
CA PRO A 81 6.27 7.01 -11.87
C PRO A 81 6.75 6.25 -13.11
N ASN A 82 7.31 5.04 -12.91
CA ASN A 82 7.78 4.18 -13.99
C ASN A 82 6.65 3.40 -14.70
N ASN A 83 5.41 3.53 -14.20
CA ASN A 83 4.22 2.84 -14.74
C ASN A 83 4.40 1.32 -14.81
N VAL A 84 4.93 0.73 -13.74
CA VAL A 84 5.19 -0.71 -13.67
C VAL A 84 4.67 -1.33 -12.38
N VAL A 85 4.26 -2.59 -12.44
CA VAL A 85 4.21 -3.48 -11.29
C VAL A 85 5.50 -4.29 -11.27
N MET A 86 6.19 -4.26 -10.16
CA MET A 86 7.40 -5.03 -9.89
C MET A 86 7.04 -6.33 -9.17
N LYS A 87 7.82 -7.37 -9.38
CA LYS A 87 7.83 -8.63 -8.63
C LYS A 87 9.13 -8.75 -7.88
N TRP A 88 9.07 -9.08 -6.60
CA TRP A 88 10.24 -9.54 -5.84
C TRP A 88 9.99 -10.96 -5.31
N GLN A 89 10.97 -11.83 -5.48
CA GLN A 89 10.92 -13.22 -5.03
C GLN A 89 12.21 -13.58 -4.31
N GLU A 90 12.09 -14.20 -3.15
CA GLU A 90 13.22 -14.70 -2.37
C GLU A 90 14.10 -15.62 -3.23
N GLY A 91 15.43 -15.41 -3.17
CA GLY A 91 16.41 -16.18 -3.94
C GLY A 91 16.48 -15.87 -5.45
N VAL A 92 15.60 -15.00 -5.97
CA VAL A 92 15.57 -14.58 -7.38
C VAL A 92 15.85 -13.08 -7.53
N GLY A 93 15.26 -12.24 -6.64
CA GLY A 93 15.38 -10.80 -6.68
C GLY A 93 14.17 -10.11 -7.35
N ALA A 94 14.38 -8.86 -7.80
CA ALA A 94 13.36 -8.03 -8.41
C ALA A 94 13.33 -8.15 -9.93
N SER A 95 12.13 -8.11 -10.51
CA SER A 95 11.90 -8.08 -11.96
C SER A 95 10.60 -7.33 -12.28
N VAL A 96 10.45 -6.89 -13.52
CA VAL A 96 9.18 -6.31 -14.00
C VAL A 96 8.14 -7.42 -14.12
N TYR A 97 6.98 -7.23 -13.48
CA TYR A 97 5.83 -8.13 -13.60
C TYR A 97 4.85 -7.68 -14.70
N MET A 98 4.58 -6.36 -14.74
CA MET A 98 3.63 -5.77 -15.69
C MET A 98 4.05 -4.34 -16.08
N LYS A 99 4.01 -4.04 -17.38
CA LYS A 99 4.18 -2.70 -17.94
C LYS A 99 3.39 -2.60 -19.26
N PRO A 100 2.49 -1.60 -19.43
CA PRO A 100 2.13 -0.53 -18.47
C PRO A 100 1.24 -1.04 -17.33
N ALA A 101 1.37 -0.44 -16.15
CA ALA A 101 0.61 -0.83 -14.96
C ALA A 101 -0.69 -0.01 -14.78
N GLY A 102 -0.66 1.31 -15.01
CA GLY A 102 -1.79 2.21 -14.73
C GLY A 102 -2.23 3.06 -15.92
N TYR A 103 -1.29 3.59 -16.72
CA TYR A 103 -1.61 4.37 -17.91
C TYR A 103 -1.31 3.59 -19.17
N THR A 104 -2.33 3.39 -20.00
CA THR A 104 -2.24 2.62 -21.26
C THR A 104 -2.23 3.51 -22.49
N GLY A 105 -2.34 4.82 -22.36
CA GLY A 105 -2.24 5.78 -23.46
C GLY A 105 -0.80 6.02 -23.93
N VAL A 106 -0.67 6.69 -25.06
CA VAL A 106 0.64 6.99 -25.70
C VAL A 106 1.19 8.38 -25.40
N ALA A 107 0.35 9.27 -24.86
CA ALA A 107 0.78 10.62 -24.49
C ALA A 107 1.56 10.62 -23.18
N ASP A 108 2.39 11.65 -22.96
CA ASP A 108 2.96 11.89 -21.63
C ASP A 108 1.84 12.17 -20.63
N TYR A 109 1.80 11.41 -19.56
CA TYR A 109 0.77 11.56 -18.54
C TYR A 109 1.18 12.44 -17.38
N GLY A 110 2.47 12.56 -17.10
CA GLY A 110 3.00 13.27 -15.93
C GLY A 110 3.58 12.33 -14.86
N ARG A 111 3.55 12.77 -13.58
CA ARG A 111 4.37 12.19 -12.52
C ARG A 111 3.95 10.81 -12.04
N GLU A 112 2.65 10.52 -12.05
CA GLU A 112 2.09 9.31 -11.40
C GLU A 112 1.16 8.53 -12.35
N PRO A 113 1.68 8.00 -13.48
CA PRO A 113 0.86 7.26 -14.46
C PRO A 113 0.50 5.85 -14.02
N GLY A 114 1.25 5.25 -13.10
CA GLY A 114 1.19 3.83 -12.77
C GLY A 114 -0.03 3.39 -11.98
N SER A 115 -0.04 2.11 -11.64
CA SER A 115 -0.89 1.60 -10.57
C SER A 115 -0.37 2.09 -9.21
N ASN A 116 -1.25 2.13 -8.20
CA ASN A 116 -0.90 2.42 -6.81
C ASN A 116 -1.24 1.20 -5.95
N GLY A 117 -2.33 1.20 -5.19
CA GLY A 117 -2.74 0.10 -4.33
C GLY A 117 -3.05 -1.18 -5.11
N LEU A 118 -2.60 -2.30 -4.57
CA LEU A 118 -2.79 -3.64 -5.10
C LEU A 118 -3.44 -4.53 -4.03
N ALA A 119 -4.36 -5.43 -4.46
CA ALA A 119 -4.96 -6.43 -3.59
C ALA A 119 -5.28 -7.71 -4.36
N LEU A 120 -5.53 -8.82 -3.65
CA LEU A 120 -6.05 -10.04 -4.26
C LEU A 120 -7.53 -10.18 -4.00
N ASP A 121 -8.29 -10.54 -5.03
CA ASP A 121 -9.67 -10.98 -4.84
C ASP A 121 -9.76 -12.42 -4.30
N ALA A 122 -10.97 -12.87 -3.97
CA ALA A 122 -11.20 -14.22 -3.45
C ALA A 122 -10.82 -15.36 -4.43
N LYS A 123 -10.54 -15.03 -5.70
CA LYS A 123 -10.06 -15.96 -6.72
C LYS A 123 -8.53 -15.89 -6.89
N GLY A 124 -7.84 -15.09 -6.06
CA GLY A 124 -6.39 -14.87 -6.17
C GLY A 124 -5.98 -13.99 -7.35
N ARG A 125 -6.90 -13.24 -7.98
CA ARG A 125 -6.59 -12.34 -9.08
C ARG A 125 -6.15 -10.99 -8.57
N LEU A 126 -5.16 -10.39 -9.22
CA LEU A 126 -4.66 -9.06 -8.88
C LEU A 126 -5.70 -7.99 -9.23
N VAL A 127 -6.15 -7.25 -8.22
CA VAL A 127 -7.00 -6.05 -8.35
C VAL A 127 -6.12 -4.83 -8.13
N MET A 128 -6.28 -3.80 -8.96
CA MET A 128 -5.38 -2.66 -9.03
C MET A 128 -6.15 -1.34 -8.99
N CYS A 129 -5.65 -0.39 -8.24
CA CYS A 129 -5.96 1.03 -8.39
C CYS A 129 -5.05 1.62 -9.46
N GLU A 130 -5.60 2.10 -10.57
CA GLU A 130 -4.83 2.67 -11.66
C GLU A 130 -5.00 4.19 -11.69
N HIS A 131 -3.90 4.93 -11.46
CA HIS A 131 -3.91 6.38 -11.49
C HIS A 131 -4.15 6.91 -12.91
N GLY A 132 -3.38 6.42 -13.89
CA GLY A 132 -3.40 6.95 -15.25
C GLY A 132 -4.67 6.64 -16.01
N ASP A 133 -5.16 5.41 -15.98
CA ASP A 133 -6.43 5.03 -16.59
C ASP A 133 -7.65 5.40 -15.71
N ARG A 134 -7.41 5.87 -14.47
CA ARG A 134 -8.42 6.39 -13.54
C ARG A 134 -9.52 5.36 -13.25
N ARG A 135 -9.12 4.15 -12.84
CA ARG A 135 -10.04 3.01 -12.67
C ARG A 135 -9.58 2.03 -11.60
N ILE A 136 -10.52 1.20 -11.17
CA ILE A 136 -10.25 -0.09 -10.54
C ILE A 136 -10.28 -1.16 -11.63
N SER A 137 -9.23 -1.97 -11.72
CA SER A 137 -9.15 -3.06 -12.68
C SER A 137 -8.82 -4.39 -12.00
N VAL A 138 -9.03 -5.50 -12.71
CA VAL A 138 -8.61 -6.83 -12.32
C VAL A 138 -7.82 -7.48 -13.46
N VAL A 139 -6.70 -8.13 -13.12
CA VAL A 139 -5.89 -8.90 -14.07
C VAL A 139 -6.54 -10.26 -14.27
N THR A 140 -6.72 -10.64 -15.54
CA THR A 140 -7.26 -11.95 -15.93
C THR A 140 -6.17 -13.01 -15.93
N THR A 141 -6.56 -14.29 -15.97
CA THR A 141 -5.62 -15.41 -16.11
C THR A 141 -4.79 -15.37 -17.39
N GLY A 142 -5.30 -14.69 -18.45
CA GLY A 142 -4.56 -14.45 -19.71
C GLY A 142 -3.66 -13.22 -19.68
N GLY A 143 -3.49 -12.55 -18.53
CA GLY A 143 -2.64 -11.36 -18.38
C GLY A 143 -3.27 -10.04 -18.84
N GLY A 144 -4.49 -10.07 -19.42
CA GLY A 144 -5.23 -8.86 -19.76
C GLY A 144 -5.84 -8.18 -18.53
N LYS A 145 -6.23 -6.91 -18.66
CA LYS A 145 -6.92 -6.15 -17.60
C LYS A 145 -8.37 -5.92 -17.96
N ILE A 146 -9.28 -6.11 -17.00
CA ILE A 146 -10.70 -5.77 -17.11
C ILE A 146 -10.99 -4.61 -16.16
N THR A 147 -11.65 -3.57 -16.66
CA THR A 147 -12.15 -2.47 -15.83
C THR A 147 -13.32 -2.96 -14.97
N LEU A 148 -13.23 -2.77 -13.65
CA LEU A 148 -14.31 -3.04 -12.71
C LEU A 148 -15.11 -1.78 -12.41
N ALA A 149 -14.44 -0.62 -12.32
CA ALA A 149 -15.06 0.70 -12.12
C ALA A 149 -14.14 1.81 -12.64
N ASP A 150 -14.67 2.77 -13.39
CA ASP A 150 -13.96 3.98 -13.83
C ASP A 150 -14.79 5.24 -13.63
N ARG A 151 -16.07 5.10 -13.18
CA ARG A 151 -17.04 6.17 -13.04
C ARG A 151 -17.90 6.03 -11.79
N TRP A 152 -18.34 7.19 -11.32
CA TRP A 152 -19.43 7.32 -10.36
C TRP A 152 -20.43 8.35 -10.88
N GLN A 153 -21.72 7.97 -10.97
CA GLN A 153 -22.80 8.81 -11.53
C GLN A 153 -22.45 9.42 -12.91
N GLY A 154 -21.85 8.61 -13.78
CA GLY A 154 -21.44 9.03 -15.13
C GLY A 154 -20.14 9.84 -15.20
N LYS A 155 -19.63 10.37 -14.09
CA LYS A 155 -18.39 11.14 -14.01
C LYS A 155 -17.20 10.21 -13.79
N ARG A 156 -16.06 10.47 -14.45
CA ARG A 156 -14.82 9.71 -14.24
C ARG A 156 -14.29 9.90 -12.82
N LEU A 157 -13.82 8.81 -12.24
CA LEU A 157 -13.07 8.84 -10.98
C LEU A 157 -11.87 9.78 -11.08
N ASN A 158 -11.38 10.30 -9.95
CA ASN A 158 -10.19 11.15 -9.94
C ASN A 158 -8.93 10.32 -10.27
N SER A 159 -8.48 9.55 -9.32
CA SER A 159 -7.33 8.63 -9.45
C SER A 159 -7.37 7.64 -8.29
N PRO A 160 -8.06 6.51 -8.42
CA PRO A 160 -8.14 5.51 -7.36
C PRO A 160 -6.76 5.16 -6.81
N ASN A 161 -6.61 5.21 -5.47
CA ASN A 161 -5.30 5.16 -4.82
C ASN A 161 -5.06 3.83 -4.07
N ASP A 162 -5.87 3.51 -3.05
CA ASP A 162 -5.74 2.26 -2.32
C ASP A 162 -7.10 1.56 -2.17
N LEU A 163 -7.10 0.26 -1.87
CA LEU A 163 -8.31 -0.55 -1.82
C LEU A 163 -8.27 -1.62 -0.73
N ALA A 164 -9.44 -1.96 -0.24
CA ALA A 164 -9.68 -3.08 0.67
C ALA A 164 -10.88 -3.90 0.20
N ILE A 165 -10.74 -5.23 0.17
CA ILE A 165 -11.78 -6.14 -0.31
C ILE A 165 -12.47 -6.77 0.89
N ARG A 166 -13.80 -6.61 0.98
CA ARG A 166 -14.63 -7.21 2.02
C ARG A 166 -14.84 -8.70 1.74
N LYS A 167 -15.11 -9.51 2.79
CA LYS A 167 -15.37 -10.97 2.65
C LYS A 167 -16.47 -11.33 1.64
N ASN A 168 -17.46 -10.45 1.46
CA ASN A 168 -18.49 -10.63 0.46
C ASN A 168 -18.04 -10.29 -0.98
N GLY A 169 -16.82 -9.78 -1.16
CA GLY A 169 -16.22 -9.41 -2.43
C GLY A 169 -16.45 -7.97 -2.87
N ASP A 170 -17.13 -7.13 -2.07
CA ASP A 170 -17.20 -5.70 -2.34
C ASP A 170 -15.83 -5.06 -2.16
N ILE A 171 -15.48 -4.13 -3.03
CA ILE A 171 -14.22 -3.40 -3.02
C ILE A 171 -14.48 -1.99 -2.49
N PHE A 172 -13.83 -1.63 -1.39
CA PHE A 172 -13.79 -0.26 -0.91
C PHE A 172 -12.49 0.37 -1.38
N PHE A 173 -12.56 1.59 -1.91
CA PHE A 173 -11.39 2.27 -2.44
C PHE A 173 -11.44 3.77 -2.18
N THR A 174 -10.27 4.38 -2.15
CA THR A 174 -10.08 5.82 -2.02
C THR A 174 -9.79 6.43 -3.38
N ASP A 175 -10.33 7.63 -3.62
CA ASP A 175 -10.21 8.34 -4.91
C ASP A 175 -9.74 9.78 -4.71
N PRO A 176 -8.46 9.97 -4.29
CA PRO A 176 -7.84 11.29 -4.22
C PRO A 176 -7.40 11.78 -5.60
N ILE A 177 -6.65 12.89 -5.62
CA ILE A 177 -6.26 13.59 -6.85
C ILE A 177 -4.80 13.35 -7.24
N TYR A 178 -4.09 12.41 -6.62
CA TYR A 178 -2.63 12.28 -6.80
C TYR A 178 -2.24 11.90 -8.22
N GLY A 179 -2.97 10.96 -8.84
CA GLY A 179 -2.73 10.52 -10.21
C GLY A 179 -3.21 11.48 -11.29
N LEU A 180 -3.90 12.59 -10.94
CA LEU A 180 -4.21 13.62 -11.94
C LEU A 180 -2.98 14.48 -12.19
N PRO A 181 -2.53 14.68 -13.45
CA PRO A 181 -1.31 15.42 -13.78
C PRO A 181 -1.21 16.83 -13.14
N LYS A 182 -2.32 17.56 -13.10
CA LYS A 182 -2.43 18.88 -12.45
C LYS A 182 -3.21 18.85 -11.14
N ARG A 183 -3.44 17.65 -10.57
CA ARG A 183 -4.13 17.45 -9.30
C ARG A 183 -5.49 18.18 -9.24
N ALA A 184 -5.73 19.03 -8.23
CA ALA A 184 -7.00 19.74 -8.06
C ALA A 184 -7.37 20.68 -9.23
N SER A 185 -6.37 21.20 -9.93
CA SER A 185 -6.55 22.10 -11.10
C SER A 185 -6.54 21.38 -12.44
N ASP A 186 -6.57 20.06 -12.44
CA ASP A 186 -6.55 19.28 -13.67
C ASP A 186 -7.84 19.49 -14.46
N PRO A 187 -7.78 19.91 -15.75
CA PRO A 187 -8.96 20.16 -16.56
C PRO A 187 -9.79 18.91 -16.85
N MET A 188 -9.19 17.71 -16.72
CA MET A 188 -9.88 16.42 -16.89
C MET A 188 -10.58 15.95 -15.61
N ARG A 189 -10.48 16.68 -14.51
CA ARG A 189 -11.15 16.36 -13.25
C ARG A 189 -12.65 16.61 -13.37
N GLU A 190 -13.45 15.55 -13.19
CA GLU A 190 -14.94 15.62 -13.29
C GLU A 190 -15.62 15.62 -11.93
N ILE A 191 -14.99 15.05 -10.90
CA ILE A 191 -15.48 15.00 -9.51
C ILE A 191 -14.67 16.01 -8.68
N ASP A 192 -15.35 17.02 -8.12
CA ASP A 192 -14.75 18.17 -7.43
C ASP A 192 -14.34 17.93 -5.97
N PHE A 193 -14.52 16.72 -5.47
CA PHE A 193 -14.09 16.26 -4.14
C PHE A 193 -13.26 14.98 -4.24
N CYS A 194 -12.63 14.58 -3.13
CA CYS A 194 -12.02 13.26 -2.98
C CYS A 194 -12.97 12.37 -2.18
N GLY A 195 -13.14 11.11 -2.60
CA GLY A 195 -14.14 10.22 -2.01
C GLY A 195 -13.57 8.91 -1.50
N VAL A 196 -14.31 8.29 -0.58
CA VAL A 196 -14.25 6.87 -0.26
C VAL A 196 -15.46 6.21 -0.91
N TYR A 197 -15.23 5.22 -1.75
CA TYR A 197 -16.25 4.55 -2.53
C TYR A 197 -16.34 3.06 -2.23
N ARG A 198 -17.49 2.47 -2.52
CA ARG A 198 -17.72 1.03 -2.54
C ARG A 198 -18.14 0.61 -3.94
N LEU A 199 -17.42 -0.33 -4.51
CA LEU A 199 -17.78 -1.07 -5.72
C LEU A 199 -18.37 -2.41 -5.30
N GLN A 200 -19.61 -2.66 -5.63
CA GLN A 200 -20.34 -3.89 -5.37
C GLN A 200 -20.08 -4.92 -6.48
N LYS A 201 -20.35 -6.19 -6.23
CA LYS A 201 -20.15 -7.28 -7.21
C LYS A 201 -20.94 -7.12 -8.51
N ASP A 202 -22.06 -6.42 -8.47
CA ASP A 202 -22.88 -6.12 -9.64
C ASP A 202 -22.35 -4.96 -10.50
N GLY A 203 -21.23 -4.37 -10.10
CA GLY A 203 -20.63 -3.20 -10.75
C GLY A 203 -21.12 -1.86 -10.25
N THR A 204 -22.07 -1.83 -9.30
CA THR A 204 -22.58 -0.59 -8.72
C THR A 204 -21.50 0.11 -7.88
N VAL A 205 -21.22 1.38 -8.20
CA VAL A 205 -20.31 2.24 -7.43
C VAL A 205 -21.13 3.20 -6.58
N THR A 206 -20.90 3.19 -5.27
CA THR A 206 -21.59 4.09 -4.32
C THR A 206 -20.56 4.92 -3.54
N LEU A 207 -20.84 6.22 -3.41
CA LEU A 207 -20.08 7.10 -2.54
C LEU A 207 -20.41 6.77 -1.09
N GLN A 208 -19.38 6.50 -0.28
CA GLN A 208 -19.52 6.20 1.14
C GLN A 208 -19.19 7.41 2.02
N TYR A 209 -18.16 8.20 1.64
CA TYR A 209 -17.75 9.37 2.39
C TYR A 209 -16.98 10.36 1.50
N LYS A 210 -17.17 11.69 1.74
CA LYS A 210 -16.50 12.78 1.02
C LYS A 210 -15.91 13.86 1.92
N GLY A 211 -15.86 13.60 3.23
CA GLY A 211 -15.41 14.59 4.20
C GLY A 211 -13.89 14.53 4.50
N MET A 212 -13.09 13.85 3.67
CA MET A 212 -11.63 13.84 3.73
C MET A 212 -11.06 14.56 2.50
N SER A 213 -10.08 15.43 2.71
CA SER A 213 -9.46 16.19 1.62
C SER A 213 -8.60 15.31 0.71
N ARG A 214 -7.95 14.27 1.29
CA ARG A 214 -7.06 13.35 0.58
C ARG A 214 -7.10 11.95 1.20
N PRO A 215 -8.25 11.23 1.09
CA PRO A 215 -8.31 9.84 1.56
C PRO A 215 -7.28 9.01 0.80
N ASN A 216 -6.55 8.15 1.53
CA ASN A 216 -5.44 7.38 0.99
C ASN A 216 -5.55 5.91 1.46
N GLY A 217 -4.65 5.42 2.30
CA GLY A 217 -4.66 4.04 2.77
C GLY A 217 -5.97 3.62 3.40
N ILE A 218 -6.38 2.38 3.13
CA ILE A 218 -7.67 1.84 3.53
C ILE A 218 -7.53 0.37 3.94
N GLY A 219 -8.21 -0.04 5.04
CA GLY A 219 -8.15 -1.41 5.52
C GLY A 219 -9.28 -1.73 6.50
N PHE A 220 -9.74 -2.99 6.48
CA PHE A 220 -10.75 -3.47 7.40
C PHE A 220 -10.14 -4.02 8.70
N SER A 221 -10.90 -3.90 9.81
CA SER A 221 -10.67 -4.75 10.98
C SER A 221 -10.86 -6.23 10.64
N PRO A 222 -10.30 -7.18 11.43
CA PRO A 222 -10.38 -8.61 11.12
C PRO A 222 -11.82 -9.16 11.01
N ASP A 223 -12.75 -8.57 11.76
CA ASP A 223 -14.18 -8.90 11.75
C ASP A 223 -14.97 -8.16 10.65
N HIS A 224 -14.32 -7.24 9.93
CA HIS A 224 -14.91 -6.35 8.92
C HIS A 224 -16.04 -5.43 9.44
N ASN A 225 -16.10 -5.17 10.73
CA ASN A 225 -17.06 -4.25 11.35
C ASN A 225 -16.55 -2.81 11.42
N LYS A 226 -15.25 -2.60 11.16
CA LYS A 226 -14.65 -1.26 11.04
C LYS A 226 -13.85 -1.17 9.73
N LEU A 227 -13.87 0.02 9.12
CA LEU A 227 -12.99 0.40 8.03
C LEU A 227 -12.13 1.56 8.50
N TYR A 228 -10.82 1.42 8.38
CA TYR A 228 -9.87 2.49 8.65
C TYR A 228 -9.49 3.17 7.35
N VAL A 229 -9.43 4.51 7.37
CA VAL A 229 -8.98 5.31 6.22
C VAL A 229 -8.02 6.39 6.71
N ALA A 230 -6.85 6.46 6.09
CA ALA A 230 -5.86 7.51 6.31
C ALA A 230 -6.20 8.75 5.50
N ASN A 231 -5.93 9.94 6.06
CA ASN A 231 -5.95 11.20 5.32
C ASN A 231 -4.52 11.71 5.14
N SER A 232 -4.05 11.86 3.91
CA SER A 232 -2.68 12.29 3.64
C SER A 232 -2.49 13.81 3.61
N ASP A 233 -3.51 14.59 3.95
CA ASP A 233 -3.39 16.03 4.12
C ASP A 233 -2.79 16.37 5.49
N GLY A 234 -1.57 16.90 5.53
CA GLY A 234 -0.91 17.31 6.78
C GLY A 234 -1.62 18.44 7.54
N ARG A 235 -2.65 19.08 6.96
CA ARG A 235 -3.52 20.05 7.67
C ARG A 235 -4.59 19.36 8.51
N ASP A 236 -5.01 18.13 8.11
CA ASP A 236 -5.93 17.25 8.84
C ASP A 236 -5.32 15.84 8.91
N PRO A 237 -4.23 15.64 9.71
CA PRO A 237 -3.42 14.43 9.70
C PRO A 237 -4.07 13.32 10.58
N VAL A 238 -5.28 12.92 10.20
CA VAL A 238 -6.13 12.03 11.00
C VAL A 238 -6.38 10.72 10.23
N TRP A 239 -6.16 9.60 10.89
CA TRP A 239 -6.71 8.30 10.52
C TRP A 239 -8.10 8.18 11.11
N ARG A 240 -9.08 7.85 10.28
CA ARG A 240 -10.48 7.74 10.68
C ARG A 240 -10.92 6.28 10.70
N ALA A 241 -11.76 5.93 11.68
CA ALA A 241 -12.44 4.64 11.75
C ALA A 241 -13.92 4.83 11.47
N PHE A 242 -14.44 4.03 10.55
CA PHE A 242 -15.84 4.01 10.15
C PHE A 242 -16.49 2.72 10.63
N PRO A 243 -17.61 2.75 11.36
CA PRO A 243 -18.44 1.56 11.55
C PRO A 243 -18.95 1.05 10.20
N VAL A 244 -18.92 -0.27 9.99
CA VAL A 244 -19.44 -0.89 8.77
C VAL A 244 -20.73 -1.63 9.11
N GLY A 245 -21.84 -1.18 8.54
CA GLY A 245 -23.13 -1.83 8.69
C GLY A 245 -23.21 -3.21 8.04
N LYS A 246 -24.23 -3.98 8.37
CA LYS A 246 -24.44 -5.33 7.81
C LYS A 246 -24.46 -5.32 6.28
N GLU A 247 -25.14 -4.34 5.69
CA GLU A 247 -25.22 -4.14 4.24
C GLU A 247 -23.94 -3.54 3.62
N GLY A 248 -22.94 -3.20 4.43
CA GLY A 248 -21.67 -2.64 3.97
C GLY A 248 -21.64 -1.11 3.84
N ASN A 249 -22.68 -0.40 4.24
CA ASN A 249 -22.63 1.06 4.27
C ASN A 249 -21.81 1.54 5.47
N LEU A 250 -21.06 2.63 5.28
CA LEU A 250 -20.27 3.23 6.34
C LEU A 250 -21.15 4.13 7.23
N GLY A 251 -20.98 3.99 8.53
CA GLY A 251 -21.52 4.93 9.51
C GLY A 251 -20.66 6.20 9.63
N ALA A 252 -21.05 7.10 10.54
CA ALA A 252 -20.27 8.31 10.82
C ALA A 252 -18.86 7.95 11.36
N PRO A 253 -17.79 8.57 10.82
CA PRO A 253 -16.43 8.28 11.26
C PRO A 253 -16.12 8.88 12.62
N SER A 254 -15.21 8.23 13.35
CA SER A 254 -14.50 8.78 14.48
C SER A 254 -13.02 8.99 14.15
N ALA A 255 -12.34 9.90 14.85
CA ALA A 255 -10.89 9.96 14.83
C ALA A 255 -10.34 8.70 15.50
N PHE A 256 -9.50 7.95 14.78
CA PHE A 256 -8.82 6.77 15.29
C PHE A 256 -7.44 7.13 15.83
N PHE A 257 -6.67 7.89 15.04
CA PHE A 257 -5.40 8.47 15.44
C PHE A 257 -5.22 9.84 14.80
N ASP A 258 -4.61 10.77 15.53
CA ASP A 258 -4.35 12.14 15.06
C ASP A 258 -2.90 12.49 15.41
N SER A 259 -2.02 12.51 14.40
CA SER A 259 -0.60 12.78 14.60
C SER A 259 -0.30 14.22 15.06
N SER A 260 -1.26 15.12 14.96
CA SER A 260 -1.11 16.48 15.50
C SER A 260 -1.27 16.56 17.01
N LYS A 261 -1.73 15.47 17.66
CA LYS A 261 -1.98 15.36 19.10
C LYS A 261 -1.00 14.45 19.83
N ASP A 262 0.00 13.91 19.13
CA ASP A 262 1.00 13.02 19.71
C ASP A 262 2.41 13.52 19.36
N ASP A 263 3.11 14.05 20.35
CA ASP A 263 4.44 14.66 20.19
C ASP A 263 5.58 13.63 19.96
N ARG A 264 5.28 12.33 20.10
CA ARG A 264 6.23 11.25 19.83
C ARG A 264 6.47 11.04 18.33
N VAL A 265 5.62 11.60 17.47
CA VAL A 265 5.69 11.46 16.01
C VAL A 265 5.54 12.82 15.32
N PRO A 266 6.13 13.00 14.11
CA PRO A 266 5.92 14.21 13.34
C PRO A 266 4.45 14.41 12.97
N ARG A 267 3.98 15.65 13.01
CA ARG A 267 2.69 16.01 12.42
C ARG A 267 2.74 15.79 10.92
N SER A 268 2.10 14.74 10.42
CA SER A 268 2.06 14.40 9.01
C SER A 268 0.81 13.57 8.70
N GLY A 269 0.26 13.74 7.52
CA GLY A 269 -0.82 12.87 7.02
C GLY A 269 -0.38 11.43 6.88
N GLY A 270 -1.38 10.54 6.82
CA GLY A 270 -1.18 9.11 6.63
C GLY A 270 -1.19 8.71 5.16
N ASP A 271 -0.53 7.59 4.86
CA ASP A 271 -0.51 6.96 3.55
C ASP A 271 -1.11 5.55 3.65
N GLY A 272 -0.52 4.50 3.13
CA GLY A 272 -1.05 3.14 3.20
C GLY A 272 -1.23 2.57 4.61
N LEU A 273 -2.05 1.56 4.76
CA LEU A 273 -2.22 0.84 6.04
C LEU A 273 -2.66 -0.60 5.83
N LYS A 274 -2.32 -1.46 6.80
CA LYS A 274 -2.84 -2.84 6.92
C LYS A 274 -3.10 -3.18 8.38
N VAL A 275 -3.95 -4.17 8.60
CA VAL A 275 -4.40 -4.59 9.94
C VAL A 275 -3.91 -6.01 10.21
N ASP A 276 -3.56 -6.31 11.46
CA ASP A 276 -3.21 -7.66 11.89
C ASP A 276 -4.44 -8.44 12.41
N THR A 277 -4.26 -9.74 12.68
CA THR A 277 -5.34 -10.62 13.18
C THR A 277 -5.87 -10.22 14.56
N LYS A 278 -5.13 -9.40 15.32
CA LYS A 278 -5.52 -8.88 16.64
C LYS A 278 -6.21 -7.52 16.56
N GLY A 279 -6.30 -6.93 15.36
CA GLY A 279 -6.89 -5.61 15.11
C GLY A 279 -5.91 -4.44 15.28
N ASN A 280 -4.60 -4.70 15.48
CA ASN A 280 -3.62 -3.63 15.46
C ASN A 280 -3.45 -3.11 14.04
N VAL A 281 -3.31 -1.78 13.90
CA VAL A 281 -3.17 -1.11 12.62
C VAL A 281 -1.72 -0.70 12.39
N PHE A 282 -1.15 -1.17 11.31
CA PHE A 282 0.17 -0.77 10.80
C PHE A 282 -0.05 0.28 9.72
N ALA A 283 0.12 1.55 10.08
CA ALA A 283 -0.26 2.70 9.26
C ALA A 283 0.97 3.53 8.89
N THR A 284 1.19 3.79 7.61
CA THR A 284 2.30 4.61 7.15
C THR A 284 1.97 6.10 7.27
N GLY A 285 2.98 6.92 7.37
CA GLY A 285 2.91 8.35 7.61
C GLY A 285 3.59 8.75 8.93
N ALA A 286 3.52 10.00 9.30
CA ALA A 286 4.10 10.53 10.55
C ALA A 286 5.55 10.05 10.83
N GLY A 287 6.36 9.95 9.76
CA GLY A 287 7.78 9.60 9.81
C GLY A 287 8.10 8.11 9.95
N GLY A 288 7.17 7.23 9.53
CA GLY A 288 7.40 5.78 9.52
C GLY A 288 6.13 4.95 9.40
N VAL A 289 6.18 3.69 9.84
CA VAL A 289 4.98 2.85 10.04
C VAL A 289 4.59 2.94 11.51
N LEU A 290 3.49 3.59 11.80
CA LEU A 290 2.88 3.62 13.13
C LEU A 290 2.29 2.25 13.44
N ILE A 291 2.52 1.74 14.64
CA ILE A 291 1.90 0.53 15.18
C ILE A 291 0.87 0.99 16.21
N LEU A 292 -0.40 0.88 15.86
CA LEU A 292 -1.52 1.37 16.66
C LEU A 292 -2.32 0.18 17.21
N SER A 293 -2.73 0.26 18.49
CA SER A 293 -3.66 -0.73 19.06
C SER A 293 -5.04 -0.65 18.39
N PRO A 294 -5.94 -1.63 18.60
CA PRO A 294 -7.33 -1.56 18.10
C PRO A 294 -8.12 -0.34 18.57
N GLU A 295 -7.67 0.33 19.66
CA GLU A 295 -8.25 1.55 20.23
C GLU A 295 -7.59 2.83 19.70
N GLY A 296 -6.52 2.71 18.88
CA GLY A 296 -5.77 3.85 18.34
C GLY A 296 -4.63 4.34 19.22
N LYS A 297 -4.23 3.59 20.27
CA LYS A 297 -3.04 3.92 21.09
C LYS A 297 -1.77 3.65 20.26
N LEU A 298 -0.85 4.63 20.21
CA LEU A 298 0.44 4.47 19.55
C LEU A 298 1.36 3.57 20.39
N LEU A 299 1.68 2.39 19.89
CA LEU A 299 2.54 1.40 20.56
C LEU A 299 4.01 1.53 20.17
N GLY A 300 4.28 1.84 18.91
CA GLY A 300 5.63 1.94 18.37
C GLY A 300 5.64 2.46 16.93
N ARG A 301 6.84 2.56 16.36
CA ARG A 301 7.03 3.03 15.00
C ARG A 301 8.22 2.33 14.32
N LEU A 302 8.06 1.90 13.08
CA LEU A 302 9.15 1.43 12.22
C LEU A 302 9.64 2.63 11.40
N VAL A 303 10.94 2.88 11.41
CA VAL A 303 11.57 4.02 10.72
C VAL A 303 12.67 3.48 9.83
N THR A 304 12.59 3.69 8.52
CA THR A 304 13.63 3.30 7.55
C THR A 304 14.66 4.40 7.32
N GLY A 305 14.28 5.64 7.54
CA GLY A 305 15.04 6.84 7.14
C GLY A 305 14.48 7.49 5.88
N GLU A 306 13.69 6.73 5.10
CA GLU A 306 12.97 7.19 3.91
C GLU A 306 11.46 7.28 4.17
N SER A 307 10.73 7.89 3.27
CA SER A 307 9.27 7.89 3.29
C SER A 307 8.74 6.48 3.04
N ILE A 308 7.84 6.00 3.90
CA ILE A 308 7.20 4.70 3.71
C ILE A 308 5.78 4.96 3.21
N ALA A 309 5.52 4.59 1.97
CA ALA A 309 4.24 4.84 1.33
C ALA A 309 3.17 3.81 1.76
N ASN A 310 3.50 2.52 1.76
CA ASN A 310 2.53 1.48 2.09
C ASN A 310 3.20 0.26 2.76
N VAL A 311 2.36 -0.62 3.29
CA VAL A 311 2.78 -1.91 3.87
C VAL A 311 1.89 -3.04 3.34
N GLY A 312 2.42 -4.27 3.35
CA GLY A 312 1.67 -5.47 2.98
C GLY A 312 2.12 -6.69 3.76
N TRP A 313 1.18 -7.48 4.24
CA TRP A 313 1.49 -8.75 4.87
C TRP A 313 1.82 -9.81 3.82
N GLY A 314 2.73 -10.73 4.15
CA GLY A 314 3.09 -11.80 3.24
C GLY A 314 3.66 -13.04 3.91
N ASN A 315 4.09 -13.99 3.11
CA ASN A 315 4.51 -15.33 3.49
C ASN A 315 3.36 -16.10 4.17
N ASP A 316 3.52 -16.48 5.42
CA ASP A 316 2.47 -17.06 6.26
C ASP A 316 1.67 -16.00 7.07
N GLY A 317 1.79 -14.74 6.68
CA GLY A 317 1.21 -13.58 7.35
C GLY A 317 2.14 -12.92 8.37
N SER A 318 3.27 -13.54 8.76
CA SER A 318 4.17 -13.02 9.80
C SER A 318 5.29 -12.11 9.28
N VAL A 319 5.29 -11.78 8.00
CA VAL A 319 6.23 -10.86 7.39
C VAL A 319 5.50 -9.63 6.90
N LEU A 320 5.91 -8.45 7.37
CA LEU A 320 5.42 -7.18 6.88
C LEU A 320 6.42 -6.62 5.86
N TYR A 321 5.96 -6.44 4.62
CA TYR A 321 6.69 -5.76 3.57
C TYR A 321 6.39 -4.27 3.60
N LEU A 322 7.39 -3.44 3.34
CA LEU A 322 7.31 -1.98 3.34
C LEU A 322 7.79 -1.46 2.00
N THR A 323 6.98 -0.66 1.34
CA THR A 323 7.40 0.15 0.20
C THR A 323 7.92 1.47 0.73
N SER A 324 9.24 1.66 0.66
CA SER A 324 9.97 2.74 1.32
C SER A 324 10.77 3.54 0.30
N ASP A 325 10.08 4.49 -0.34
CA ASP A 325 10.62 5.32 -1.41
C ASP A 325 11.23 4.46 -2.53
N MET A 326 12.54 4.49 -2.68
CA MET A 326 13.27 3.69 -3.67
C MET A 326 13.47 2.21 -3.28
N TYR A 327 13.03 1.79 -2.09
CA TYR A 327 13.31 0.44 -1.57
C TYR A 327 12.05 -0.39 -1.37
N LEU A 328 12.17 -1.70 -1.57
CA LEU A 328 11.32 -2.69 -0.94
C LEU A 328 12.05 -3.24 0.28
N CYS A 329 11.42 -3.12 1.45
CA CYS A 329 11.94 -3.62 2.71
C CYS A 329 11.02 -4.67 3.31
N ARG A 330 11.48 -5.41 4.33
CA ARG A 330 10.62 -6.27 5.15
C ARG A 330 11.06 -6.29 6.61
N ILE A 331 10.13 -6.67 7.47
CA ILE A 331 10.38 -7.00 8.86
C ILE A 331 9.59 -8.24 9.27
N LYS A 332 10.20 -9.16 10.02
CA LYS A 332 9.52 -10.29 10.64
C LYS A 332 8.80 -9.83 11.89
N THR A 333 7.58 -10.32 12.09
CA THR A 333 6.72 -9.96 13.21
C THR A 333 6.33 -11.19 14.03
N LYS A 334 5.80 -10.97 15.24
CA LYS A 334 5.19 -12.01 16.10
C LYS A 334 3.67 -12.10 15.90
N THR A 335 3.10 -11.17 15.16
CA THR A 335 1.68 -11.17 14.78
C THR A 335 1.54 -11.56 13.32
N LYS A 336 0.31 -11.78 12.87
CA LYS A 336 -0.01 -12.10 11.47
C LYS A 336 -1.00 -11.10 10.91
N GLY A 337 -0.89 -10.85 9.61
CA GLY A 337 -1.83 -10.02 8.88
C GLY A 337 -3.25 -10.59 8.91
N ALA A 338 -4.25 -9.72 8.97
CA ALA A 338 -5.64 -10.13 8.78
C ALA A 338 -5.82 -10.65 7.36
N GLY A 339 -6.39 -11.86 7.23
CA GLY A 339 -6.60 -12.52 5.94
C GLY A 339 -5.60 -13.64 5.61
N PHE A 340 -4.67 -13.96 6.55
CA PHE A 340 -3.69 -15.07 6.46
C PHE A 340 -4.04 -16.21 7.39
#